data_bd133931eaffdbcdd636668d3b33277a
#
_entry.id   bd133931eaffdbcdd636668d3b33277a
#
_cell.length_a   1.000
_cell.length_b   1.000
_cell.length_c   1.000
_cell.angle_alpha   90.00
_cell.angle_beta   90.00
_cell.angle_gamma   90.00
#
_symmetry.space_group_name_H-M   'P 1'
#
loop_
_entity.id
_entity.type
_entity.pdbx_description
1 polymer ?
#
loop_
_entity_poly.entity_id
_entity_poly.type
_entity_poly.pdbx_seq_one_letter_code
_entity_poly.pdbx_strand_id
1 'polypeptide(L)'
;MNRGKTLRAWLAVVIGSLGCQAHTRIAPRPLIERAEQLVVVTTPGWTSTTGSLQLFERATPDSPWRSLDLPVPVVVGRTGIAWGVGFDGVSSEGPHKHEGDGKAPAGVFPLDTGFGFAPRDSMRAVRLPYVQLLPTTDCVDDTASAHYNTVVDRSSVSRVDWTSAEHMRQVGQYEVGVIVGYNAKPAKGRGSCIFLHIWAGPQSHTAGCTAFDEAKLRYLMAWLDPEKRPLLVQLTANDYATLRVRWKLP
;
A
#
# COMPACT_ATOMS: atom_id res chain seq x y z
N MET A 1 31.75 -13.51 -81.46
CA MET A 1 31.38 -14.64 -80.57
C MET A 1 31.68 -14.19 -79.14
N ASN A 2 30.69 -13.77 -78.42
CA ASN A 2 30.89 -13.33 -77.06
C ASN A 2 29.72 -13.84 -76.19
N ARG A 3 29.98 -14.79 -75.27
CA ARG A 3 29.02 -15.45 -74.44
C ARG A 3 28.84 -14.61 -73.19
N GLY A 4 27.66 -13.98 -73.02
CA GLY A 4 27.25 -13.31 -71.73
C GLY A 4 26.95 -14.32 -70.66
N LYS A 5 27.60 -14.17 -69.51
CA LYS A 5 27.25 -14.88 -68.24
C LYS A 5 26.30 -14.07 -67.45
N THR A 6 25.07 -14.54 -67.31
CA THR A 6 24.06 -13.97 -66.40
C THR A 6 24.33 -14.43 -64.96
N LEU A 7 24.62 -13.48 -64.11
CA LEU A 7 24.78 -13.68 -62.66
C LEU A 7 23.39 -13.61 -61.99
N ARG A 8 22.90 -14.72 -61.42
CA ARG A 8 21.66 -14.76 -60.62
C ARG A 8 22.03 -14.40 -59.20
N ALA A 9 21.59 -13.24 -58.72
CA ALA A 9 21.64 -12.84 -57.31
C ALA A 9 20.53 -13.54 -56.54
N TRP A 10 20.90 -14.29 -55.51
CA TRP A 10 19.97 -14.85 -54.54
C TRP A 10 19.75 -13.83 -53.43
N LEU A 11 18.52 -13.35 -53.29
CA LEU A 11 18.12 -12.49 -52.19
C LEU A 11 17.76 -13.40 -51.00
N ALA A 12 18.60 -13.42 -49.97
CA ALA A 12 18.30 -14.10 -48.71
C ALA A 12 17.37 -13.18 -47.85
N VAL A 13 16.12 -13.57 -47.71
CA VAL A 13 15.19 -12.93 -46.80
C VAL A 13 15.46 -13.44 -45.38
N VAL A 14 16.04 -12.59 -44.54
CA VAL A 14 16.21 -12.86 -43.13
C VAL A 14 14.89 -12.50 -42.44
N ILE A 15 14.10 -13.51 -42.10
CA ILE A 15 12.89 -13.33 -41.24
C ILE A 15 13.38 -13.17 -39.81
N GLY A 16 13.49 -11.94 -39.36
CA GLY A 16 13.72 -11.62 -37.95
C GLY A 16 12.49 -11.99 -37.13
N SER A 17 12.54 -13.04 -36.33
CA SER A 17 11.56 -13.36 -35.33
C SER A 17 11.60 -12.29 -34.22
N LEU A 18 10.66 -11.36 -34.22
CA LEU A 18 10.41 -10.51 -33.06
C LEU A 18 9.90 -11.40 -31.91
N GLY A 19 10.81 -11.83 -31.07
CA GLY A 19 10.49 -12.43 -29.80
C GLY A 19 9.76 -11.40 -28.92
N CYS A 20 8.47 -11.59 -28.72
CA CYS A 20 7.70 -10.86 -27.73
C CYS A 20 8.25 -11.22 -26.35
N GLN A 21 9.21 -10.43 -25.83
CA GLN A 21 9.65 -10.57 -24.44
C GLN A 21 8.48 -10.13 -23.56
N ALA A 22 7.76 -11.10 -23.00
CA ALA A 22 6.83 -10.88 -21.92
C ALA A 22 7.61 -10.21 -20.79
N HIS A 23 7.41 -8.90 -20.61
CA HIS A 23 7.89 -8.18 -19.44
C HIS A 23 7.13 -8.73 -18.24
N THR A 24 7.69 -9.73 -17.59
CA THR A 24 7.29 -10.18 -16.26
C THR A 24 7.47 -8.96 -15.34
N ARG A 25 6.38 -8.26 -15.06
CA ARG A 25 6.35 -7.19 -14.06
C ARG A 25 6.71 -7.83 -12.72
N ILE A 26 7.96 -7.67 -12.33
CA ILE A 26 8.47 -8.15 -11.04
C ILE A 26 7.92 -7.19 -9.98
N ALA A 27 6.77 -7.55 -9.43
CA ALA A 27 6.23 -6.84 -8.28
C ALA A 27 7.14 -7.07 -7.05
N PRO A 28 7.05 -6.29 -6.10
CA PRO A 28 7.64 -5.42 -5.11
C PRO A 28 8.93 -5.91 -4.43
N ARG A 29 9.65 -6.84 -5.01
CA ARG A 29 10.94 -7.30 -4.51
C ARG A 29 11.89 -6.14 -4.13
N PRO A 30 11.99 -5.04 -4.91
CA PRO A 30 12.87 -3.91 -4.57
C PRO A 30 12.49 -3.19 -3.28
N LEU A 31 11.20 -3.11 -2.90
CA LEU A 31 10.78 -2.43 -1.68
C LEU A 31 11.16 -3.26 -0.45
N ILE A 32 10.76 -4.53 -0.40
CA ILE A 32 11.02 -5.43 0.73
C ILE A 32 12.52 -5.64 0.94
N GLU A 33 13.29 -5.74 -0.13
CA GLU A 33 14.74 -5.93 -0.05
C GLU A 33 15.46 -4.79 0.67
N ARG A 34 14.90 -3.59 0.69
CA ARG A 34 15.48 -2.40 1.32
C ARG A 34 14.89 -2.08 2.69
N ALA A 35 13.73 -2.62 3.02
CA ALA A 35 13.05 -2.33 4.27
C ALA A 35 13.78 -2.98 5.45
N GLU A 36 13.78 -2.31 6.58
CA GLU A 36 14.28 -2.82 7.84
C GLU A 36 13.18 -2.91 8.91
N GLN A 37 11.98 -2.40 8.59
CA GLN A 37 10.78 -2.52 9.42
C GLN A 37 9.60 -3.02 8.58
N LEU A 38 8.88 -4.02 9.09
CA LEU A 38 7.65 -4.52 8.50
C LEU A 38 6.51 -4.53 9.52
N VAL A 39 5.38 -4.03 9.08
CA VAL A 39 4.06 -4.25 9.68
C VAL A 39 3.39 -5.33 8.84
N VAL A 40 3.27 -6.54 9.37
CA VAL A 40 2.67 -7.66 8.66
C VAL A 40 1.24 -7.84 9.14
N VAL A 41 0.29 -7.73 8.22
CA VAL A 41 -1.14 -8.00 8.47
C VAL A 41 -1.55 -9.23 7.66
N THR A 42 -2.13 -10.23 8.34
CA THR A 42 -2.69 -11.40 7.68
C THR A 42 -4.17 -11.55 8.01
N THR A 43 -4.99 -11.86 6.99
CA THR A 43 -6.40 -12.19 7.15
C THR A 43 -6.62 -13.68 6.85
N PRO A 44 -7.63 -14.36 7.45
CA PRO A 44 -7.95 -15.75 7.11
C PRO A 44 -8.25 -15.96 5.62
N GLY A 45 -8.85 -14.97 4.96
CA GLY A 45 -9.19 -15.02 3.54
C GLY A 45 -9.62 -13.67 2.99
N TRP A 46 -9.95 -13.63 1.71
CA TRP A 46 -10.28 -12.41 0.96
C TRP A 46 -11.52 -11.66 1.47
N THR A 47 -12.47 -12.35 2.08
CA THR A 47 -13.73 -11.78 2.60
C THR A 47 -13.71 -11.54 4.10
N SER A 48 -12.62 -11.94 4.79
CA SER A 48 -12.48 -11.75 6.22
C SER A 48 -12.35 -10.28 6.56
N THR A 49 -13.16 -9.80 7.51
CA THR A 49 -13.13 -8.42 8.01
C THR A 49 -12.19 -8.24 9.20
N THR A 50 -11.60 -9.33 9.68
CA THR A 50 -10.65 -9.38 10.79
C THR A 50 -9.36 -10.05 10.37
N GLY A 51 -8.29 -9.78 11.08
CA GLY A 51 -6.97 -10.36 10.86
C GLY A 51 -6.06 -10.20 12.08
N SER A 52 -4.79 -10.40 11.89
CA SER A 52 -3.75 -10.18 12.89
C SER A 52 -2.63 -9.31 12.32
N LEU A 53 -2.06 -8.47 13.19
CA LEU A 53 -0.90 -7.61 12.90
C LEU A 53 0.26 -8.02 13.77
N GLN A 54 1.43 -8.12 13.18
CA GLN A 54 2.69 -8.38 13.87
C GLN A 54 3.80 -7.48 13.33
N LEU A 55 4.71 -7.04 14.20
CA LEU A 55 5.83 -6.17 13.86
C LEU A 55 7.12 -6.98 13.73
N PHE A 56 7.89 -6.64 12.70
CA PHE A 56 9.19 -7.24 12.45
C PHE A 56 10.23 -6.17 12.13
N GLU A 57 11.46 -6.42 12.57
CA GLU A 57 12.61 -5.60 12.20
C GLU A 57 13.81 -6.45 11.82
N ARG A 58 14.76 -5.83 11.14
CA ARG A 58 16.09 -6.39 10.90
C ARG A 58 17.14 -5.29 10.99
N ALA A 59 18.37 -5.69 11.35
CA ALA A 59 19.47 -4.73 11.56
C ALA A 59 19.96 -4.11 10.23
N THR A 60 19.92 -4.88 9.17
CA THR A 60 20.27 -4.47 7.79
C THR A 60 19.37 -5.19 6.79
N PRO A 61 19.29 -4.72 5.54
CA PRO A 61 18.53 -5.39 4.48
C PRO A 61 18.86 -6.87 4.27
N ASP A 62 20.08 -7.30 4.61
CA ASP A 62 20.54 -8.68 4.43
C ASP A 62 20.39 -9.53 5.71
N SER A 63 20.03 -8.93 6.83
CA SER A 63 19.81 -9.64 8.09
C SER A 63 18.45 -10.37 8.10
N PRO A 64 18.32 -11.46 8.87
CA PRO A 64 17.03 -12.11 9.06
C PRO A 64 16.06 -11.21 9.82
N TRP A 65 14.76 -11.34 9.50
CA TRP A 65 13.71 -10.67 10.23
C TRP A 65 13.58 -11.21 11.66
N ARG A 66 13.38 -10.32 12.61
CA ARG A 66 13.10 -10.62 14.02
C ARG A 66 11.73 -10.09 14.39
N SER A 67 10.87 -10.94 14.93
CA SER A 67 9.60 -10.52 15.53
C SER A 67 9.86 -9.66 16.76
N LEU A 68 9.12 -8.58 16.92
CA LEU A 68 9.18 -7.71 18.10
C LEU A 68 8.15 -8.04 19.17
N ASP A 69 7.06 -8.67 18.77
CA ASP A 69 5.90 -8.89 19.63
C ASP A 69 5.07 -10.09 19.19
N LEU A 70 4.01 -10.37 19.94
CA LEU A 70 2.99 -11.33 19.55
C LEU A 70 1.98 -10.65 18.60
N PRO A 71 1.34 -11.43 17.70
CA PRO A 71 0.28 -10.90 16.86
C PRO A 71 -0.86 -10.29 17.67
N VAL A 72 -1.38 -9.14 17.22
CA VAL A 72 -2.54 -8.47 17.81
C VAL A 72 -3.70 -8.44 16.80
N PRO A 73 -4.96 -8.46 17.27
CA PRO A 73 -6.11 -8.42 16.37
C PRO A 73 -6.21 -7.07 15.64
N VAL A 74 -6.64 -7.14 14.38
CA VAL A 74 -6.99 -5.99 13.56
C VAL A 74 -8.33 -6.20 12.88
N VAL A 75 -8.97 -5.10 12.47
CA VAL A 75 -10.10 -5.10 11.56
C VAL A 75 -9.68 -4.45 10.24
N VAL A 76 -10.26 -4.93 9.15
CA VAL A 76 -9.99 -4.44 7.79
C VAL A 76 -11.29 -3.98 7.12
N GLY A 77 -11.28 -3.84 5.82
CA GLY A 77 -12.45 -3.42 5.06
C GLY A 77 -13.71 -4.26 5.34
N ARG A 78 -14.89 -3.63 5.35
CA ARG A 78 -16.19 -4.27 5.62
C ARG A 78 -16.53 -5.43 4.68
N THR A 79 -15.82 -5.54 3.56
CA THR A 79 -15.95 -6.65 2.59
C THR A 79 -14.63 -7.41 2.42
N GLY A 80 -13.69 -7.26 3.38
CA GLY A 80 -12.41 -7.95 3.41
C GLY A 80 -11.26 -7.17 2.76
N ILE A 81 -10.39 -7.90 2.04
CA ILE A 81 -9.22 -7.34 1.34
C ILE A 81 -9.27 -7.65 -0.15
N ALA A 82 -8.47 -6.93 -0.96
CA ALA A 82 -8.33 -7.15 -2.40
C ALA A 82 -6.94 -6.74 -2.90
N TRP A 83 -6.45 -7.36 -3.96
CA TRP A 83 -5.16 -7.00 -4.58
C TRP A 83 -5.11 -5.53 -4.93
N GLY A 84 -4.12 -4.84 -4.39
CA GLY A 84 -3.86 -3.43 -4.64
C GLY A 84 -3.22 -3.16 -6.00
N VAL A 85 -3.07 -1.87 -6.32
CA VAL A 85 -2.38 -1.41 -7.54
C VAL A 85 -0.94 -1.90 -7.57
N GLY A 86 -0.50 -2.41 -8.72
CA GLY A 86 0.85 -2.95 -8.90
C GLY A 86 1.01 -4.43 -8.59
N PHE A 87 -0.06 -5.08 -8.10
CA PHE A 87 -0.10 -6.52 -7.78
C PHE A 87 -0.93 -7.33 -8.79
N ASP A 88 -1.36 -6.70 -9.87
CA ASP A 88 -2.03 -7.40 -10.97
C ASP A 88 -1.12 -8.50 -11.53
N GLY A 89 -1.59 -9.75 -11.50
CA GLY A 89 -0.82 -10.92 -11.96
C GLY A 89 0.15 -11.52 -10.94
N VAL A 90 0.14 -11.07 -9.66
CA VAL A 90 0.89 -11.75 -8.57
C VAL A 90 0.26 -13.10 -8.26
N SER A 91 -1.08 -13.14 -8.25
CA SER A 91 -1.90 -14.35 -8.16
C SER A 91 -3.04 -14.24 -9.16
N SER A 92 -3.48 -15.36 -9.72
CA SER A 92 -4.71 -15.45 -10.52
C SER A 92 -5.96 -15.48 -9.64
N GLU A 93 -5.79 -15.67 -8.34
CA GLU A 93 -6.87 -15.75 -7.36
C GLU A 93 -7.02 -14.43 -6.60
N GLY A 94 -8.24 -14.14 -6.17
CA GLY A 94 -8.58 -12.99 -5.35
C GLY A 94 -9.13 -11.80 -6.13
N PRO A 95 -9.89 -10.95 -5.43
CA PRO A 95 -10.47 -9.74 -6.01
C PRO A 95 -9.40 -8.66 -6.21
N HIS A 96 -9.67 -7.73 -7.13
CA HIS A 96 -8.86 -6.51 -7.31
C HIS A 96 -9.55 -5.31 -6.69
N LYS A 97 -8.75 -4.44 -6.06
CA LYS A 97 -9.23 -3.23 -5.37
C LYS A 97 -9.83 -2.21 -6.34
N HIS A 98 -11.01 -1.70 -5.98
CA HIS A 98 -11.70 -0.61 -6.65
C HIS A 98 -12.13 0.46 -5.64
N GLU A 99 -12.39 1.67 -6.13
CA GLU A 99 -12.97 2.72 -5.32
C GLU A 99 -14.34 2.29 -4.78
N GLY A 100 -14.61 2.57 -3.49
CA GLY A 100 -15.89 2.27 -2.87
C GLY A 100 -16.21 0.79 -2.60
N ASP A 101 -15.31 -0.15 -2.91
CA ASP A 101 -15.53 -1.60 -2.75
C ASP A 101 -15.57 -2.08 -1.29
N GLY A 102 -15.20 -1.22 -0.34
CA GLY A 102 -15.14 -1.57 1.07
C GLY A 102 -14.04 -2.55 1.46
N LYS A 103 -13.01 -2.73 0.61
CA LYS A 103 -11.89 -3.66 0.84
C LYS A 103 -10.61 -2.90 1.19
N ALA A 104 -9.81 -3.46 2.12
CA ALA A 104 -8.47 -2.98 2.34
C ALA A 104 -7.51 -3.56 1.26
N PRO A 105 -6.48 -2.81 0.82
CA PRO A 105 -5.57 -3.28 -0.22
C PRO A 105 -4.65 -4.40 0.29
N ALA A 106 -4.57 -5.50 -0.45
CA ALA A 106 -3.57 -6.54 -0.28
C ALA A 106 -2.32 -6.21 -1.10
N GLY A 107 -1.14 -6.42 -0.52
CA GLY A 107 0.14 -6.13 -1.16
C GLY A 107 1.21 -5.63 -0.19
N VAL A 108 2.12 -4.80 -0.72
CA VAL A 108 3.24 -4.21 0.02
C VAL A 108 3.26 -2.70 -0.23
N PHE A 109 3.18 -1.92 0.83
CA PHE A 109 2.99 -0.47 0.74
C PHE A 109 3.91 0.27 1.71
N PRO A 110 4.51 1.42 1.32
CA PRO A 110 5.26 2.27 2.23
C PRO A 110 4.40 2.81 3.39
N LEU A 111 5.04 3.01 4.54
CA LEU A 111 4.48 3.71 5.70
C LEU A 111 5.39 4.90 6.00
N ASP A 112 5.16 6.03 5.35
CA ASP A 112 6.11 7.16 5.33
C ASP A 112 5.58 8.44 5.99
N THR A 113 4.30 8.50 6.36
CA THR A 113 3.69 9.70 6.91
C THR A 113 2.69 9.36 8.01
N GLY A 114 2.88 9.92 9.19
CA GLY A 114 1.92 9.89 10.29
C GLY A 114 0.95 11.06 10.21
N PHE A 115 -0.20 10.93 10.86
CA PHE A 115 -1.15 12.02 11.01
C PHE A 115 -1.86 11.96 12.37
N GLY A 116 -2.54 13.04 12.73
CA GLY A 116 -3.40 13.06 13.91
C GLY A 116 -3.88 14.46 14.31
N PHE A 117 -4.61 14.51 15.41
CA PHE A 117 -5.22 15.75 15.89
C PHE A 117 -4.26 16.66 16.65
N ALA A 118 -3.29 16.04 17.34
CA ALA A 118 -2.32 16.78 18.12
C ALA A 118 -1.36 17.58 17.23
N PRO A 119 -0.89 18.74 17.66
CA PRO A 119 0.14 19.48 16.94
C PRO A 119 1.47 18.70 16.92
N ARG A 120 2.30 18.94 15.90
CA ARG A 120 3.59 18.27 15.72
C ARG A 120 4.46 18.29 16.97
N ASP A 121 4.50 19.40 17.68
CA ASP A 121 5.32 19.56 18.89
C ASP A 121 4.95 18.61 20.02
N SER A 122 3.71 18.14 20.06
CA SER A 122 3.21 17.14 21.01
C SER A 122 3.54 15.71 20.56
N MET A 123 3.98 15.50 19.32
CA MET A 123 4.24 14.20 18.72
C MET A 123 5.75 13.92 18.56
N ARG A 124 6.56 14.31 19.54
CA ARG A 124 8.04 14.23 19.48
C ARG A 124 8.59 12.83 19.32
N ALA A 125 7.87 11.82 19.83
CA ALA A 125 8.25 10.41 19.68
C ALA A 125 8.04 9.87 18.24
N VAL A 126 7.23 10.54 17.43
CA VAL A 126 6.95 10.13 16.05
C VAL A 126 8.05 10.67 15.15
N ARG A 127 8.82 9.78 14.53
CA ARG A 127 9.93 10.13 13.61
C ARG A 127 9.49 10.34 12.18
N LEU A 128 8.36 9.76 11.78
CA LEU A 128 7.77 9.99 10.46
C LEU A 128 7.46 11.48 10.23
N PRO A 129 7.52 11.98 8.99
CA PRO A 129 6.77 13.16 8.57
C PRO A 129 5.35 13.10 9.15
N TYR A 130 4.80 14.23 9.58
CA TYR A 130 3.53 14.23 10.30
C TYR A 130 2.61 15.34 9.82
N VAL A 131 1.38 14.99 9.53
CA VAL A 131 0.31 15.91 9.15
C VAL A 131 -0.62 16.11 10.36
N GLN A 132 -0.68 17.34 10.87
CA GLN A 132 -1.72 17.72 11.83
C GLN A 132 -3.06 17.86 11.09
N LEU A 133 -4.07 17.14 11.54
CA LEU A 133 -5.41 17.24 10.98
C LEU A 133 -6.13 18.48 11.50
N LEU A 134 -6.34 19.45 10.62
CA LEU A 134 -7.11 20.67 10.86
C LEU A 134 -8.58 20.46 10.45
N PRO A 135 -9.52 21.33 10.85
CA PRO A 135 -10.92 21.27 10.38
C PRO A 135 -11.07 21.34 8.85
N THR A 136 -10.04 21.84 8.17
CA THR A 136 -9.97 21.98 6.71
C THR A 136 -9.22 20.84 6.02
N THR A 137 -8.72 19.84 6.78
CA THR A 137 -7.96 18.72 6.19
C THR A 137 -8.91 17.67 5.63
N ASP A 138 -8.77 17.43 4.34
CA ASP A 138 -9.50 16.40 3.59
C ASP A 138 -8.55 15.32 3.07
N CYS A 139 -9.02 14.07 3.00
CA CYS A 139 -8.49 13.11 2.06
C CYS A 139 -9.45 12.99 0.88
N VAL A 140 -8.97 13.31 -0.33
CA VAL A 140 -9.81 13.44 -1.51
C VAL A 140 -10.02 12.08 -2.17
N ASP A 141 -11.25 11.59 -2.19
CA ASP A 141 -11.69 10.34 -2.83
C ASP A 141 -12.45 10.56 -4.14
N ASP A 142 -12.66 11.82 -4.53
CA ASP A 142 -13.29 12.18 -5.81
C ASP A 142 -12.35 11.86 -6.99
N THR A 143 -12.73 10.86 -7.76
CA THR A 143 -11.96 10.42 -8.94
C THR A 143 -11.84 11.46 -10.05
N ALA A 144 -12.68 12.51 -10.04
CA ALA A 144 -12.61 13.61 -11.00
C ALA A 144 -11.55 14.66 -10.61
N SER A 145 -11.22 14.77 -9.31
CA SER A 145 -10.29 15.75 -8.78
C SER A 145 -8.84 15.52 -9.25
N ALA A 146 -8.10 16.62 -9.38
CA ALA A 146 -6.63 16.59 -9.53
C ALA A 146 -5.93 16.15 -8.23
N HIS A 147 -6.61 16.27 -7.09
CA HIS A 147 -6.13 15.89 -5.76
C HIS A 147 -6.57 14.47 -5.33
N TYR A 148 -7.13 13.66 -6.26
CA TYR A 148 -7.54 12.30 -5.94
C TYR A 148 -6.43 11.51 -5.22
N ASN A 149 -6.80 10.85 -4.11
CA ASN A 149 -5.91 10.08 -3.24
C ASN A 149 -4.80 10.91 -2.57
N THR A 150 -5.08 12.16 -2.21
CA THR A 150 -4.17 13.01 -1.44
C THR A 150 -4.83 13.54 -0.17
N VAL A 151 -4.03 13.68 0.88
CA VAL A 151 -4.41 14.42 2.09
C VAL A 151 -4.02 15.87 1.87
N VAL A 152 -4.99 16.78 1.90
CA VAL A 152 -4.81 18.18 1.55
C VAL A 152 -5.56 19.09 2.53
N ASP A 153 -4.98 20.25 2.82
CA ASP A 153 -5.69 21.31 3.51
C ASP A 153 -6.44 22.16 2.46
N ARG A 154 -7.79 22.18 2.53
CA ARG A 154 -8.62 22.99 1.63
C ARG A 154 -8.28 24.45 1.63
N SER A 155 -7.76 24.99 2.75
CA SER A 155 -7.37 26.39 2.85
C SER A 155 -6.07 26.71 2.10
N SER A 156 -5.29 25.69 1.74
CA SER A 156 -4.00 25.85 1.05
C SER A 156 -4.10 25.74 -0.47
N VAL A 157 -5.26 25.33 -1.02
CA VAL A 157 -5.45 25.22 -2.47
C VAL A 157 -6.13 26.45 -3.02
N SER A 158 -5.75 26.84 -4.24
CA SER A 158 -6.34 28.00 -4.92
C SER A 158 -7.83 27.78 -5.26
N ARG A 159 -8.24 26.54 -5.47
CA ARG A 159 -9.61 26.12 -5.74
C ARG A 159 -9.83 24.68 -5.32
N VAL A 160 -10.91 24.44 -4.58
CA VAL A 160 -11.43 23.09 -4.31
C VAL A 160 -12.08 22.55 -5.58
N ASP A 161 -11.55 21.46 -6.14
CA ASP A 161 -12.01 20.83 -7.39
C ASP A 161 -12.66 19.46 -7.15
N TRP A 162 -12.92 19.09 -5.87
CA TRP A 162 -13.56 17.83 -5.48
C TRP A 162 -14.94 18.05 -4.87
N THR A 163 -15.82 17.07 -5.05
CA THR A 163 -17.16 17.01 -4.49
C THR A 163 -17.32 15.94 -3.43
N SER A 164 -16.33 15.05 -3.31
CA SER A 164 -16.28 13.97 -2.32
C SER A 164 -14.89 13.92 -1.67
N ALA A 165 -14.86 13.83 -0.34
CA ALA A 165 -13.66 13.67 0.45
C ALA A 165 -13.99 13.19 1.87
N GLU A 166 -13.04 12.52 2.52
CA GLU A 166 -13.09 12.30 3.96
C GLU A 166 -12.64 13.58 4.70
N HIS A 167 -13.54 14.21 5.46
CA HIS A 167 -13.21 15.32 6.36
C HIS A 167 -12.48 14.78 7.59
N MET A 168 -11.18 14.56 7.47
CA MET A 168 -10.39 13.73 8.38
C MET A 168 -10.49 14.17 9.85
N ARG A 169 -10.57 15.47 10.13
CA ARG A 169 -10.67 15.99 11.50
C ARG A 169 -11.99 15.65 12.20
N GLN A 170 -13.03 15.27 11.45
CA GLN A 170 -14.34 14.91 11.97
C GLN A 170 -14.44 13.41 12.31
N VAL A 171 -13.49 12.59 11.88
CA VAL A 171 -13.45 11.15 12.14
C VAL A 171 -12.67 10.91 13.43
N GLY A 172 -13.35 10.57 14.54
CA GLY A 172 -12.71 10.39 15.85
C GLY A 172 -11.59 9.33 15.85
N GLN A 173 -11.74 8.28 15.05
CA GLN A 173 -10.73 7.23 14.89
C GLN A 173 -9.42 7.70 14.22
N TYR A 174 -9.40 8.93 13.70
CA TYR A 174 -8.20 9.55 13.09
C TYR A 174 -7.44 10.46 14.08
N GLU A 175 -7.69 10.33 15.39
CA GLU A 175 -6.92 11.04 16.42
C GLU A 175 -5.42 10.80 16.26
N VAL A 176 -5.01 9.62 15.85
CA VAL A 176 -3.67 9.26 15.37
C VAL A 176 -3.78 8.22 14.27
N GLY A 177 -2.82 8.22 13.34
CA GLY A 177 -2.77 7.25 12.26
C GLY A 177 -1.53 7.34 11.39
N VAL A 178 -1.44 6.42 10.44
CA VAL A 178 -0.36 6.36 9.43
C VAL A 178 -0.98 6.25 8.04
N ILE A 179 -0.54 7.07 7.12
CA ILE A 179 -0.92 6.98 5.71
C ILE A 179 -0.24 5.75 5.11
N VAL A 180 -1.02 4.89 4.49
CA VAL A 180 -0.50 3.79 3.68
C VAL A 180 -0.22 4.31 2.29
N GLY A 181 1.01 4.18 1.80
CA GLY A 181 1.45 4.64 0.48
C GLY A 181 0.84 3.80 -0.67
N TYR A 182 -0.48 3.61 -0.58
CA TYR A 182 -1.29 2.91 -1.56
C TYR A 182 -1.64 3.83 -2.73
N ASN A 183 -1.55 3.31 -3.96
CA ASN A 183 -1.91 4.06 -5.17
C ASN A 183 -1.23 5.44 -5.25
N ALA A 184 0.05 5.52 -4.83
CA ALA A 184 0.81 6.77 -4.70
C ALA A 184 1.00 7.52 -6.04
N LYS A 185 0.89 6.82 -7.16
CA LYS A 185 0.68 7.41 -8.50
C LYS A 185 -0.78 7.19 -8.87
N PRO A 186 -1.69 8.12 -8.53
CA PRO A 186 -3.10 7.86 -8.47
C PRO A 186 -3.67 7.32 -9.79
N ALA A 187 -4.00 6.04 -9.82
CA ALA A 187 -4.83 5.43 -10.85
C ALA A 187 -6.30 5.59 -10.42
N LYS A 188 -7.03 6.44 -11.13
CA LYS A 188 -8.42 6.80 -10.80
C LYS A 188 -9.32 5.57 -10.73
N GLY A 189 -10.17 5.51 -9.71
CA GLY A 189 -11.09 4.38 -9.50
C GLY A 189 -10.46 3.11 -8.92
N ARG A 190 -9.16 3.13 -8.56
CA ARG A 190 -8.47 1.98 -7.98
C ARG A 190 -8.38 2.02 -6.45
N GLY A 191 -9.05 2.95 -5.81
CA GLY A 191 -9.09 3.15 -4.36
C GLY A 191 -8.18 4.27 -3.88
N SER A 192 -8.60 4.93 -2.81
CA SER A 192 -7.99 6.12 -2.22
C SER A 192 -8.09 6.09 -0.70
N CYS A 193 -7.38 7.01 -0.02
CA CYS A 193 -7.52 7.30 1.39
C CYS A 193 -7.36 6.07 2.29
N ILE A 194 -6.25 5.36 2.14
CA ILE A 194 -5.96 4.14 2.90
C ILE A 194 -5.03 4.46 4.06
N PHE A 195 -5.47 4.10 5.27
CA PHE A 195 -4.78 4.42 6.52
C PHE A 195 -4.65 3.21 7.45
N LEU A 196 -3.69 3.28 8.36
CA LEU A 196 -3.71 2.57 9.64
C LEU A 196 -4.26 3.54 10.68
N HIS A 197 -5.35 3.20 11.39
CA HIS A 197 -6.00 4.10 12.33
C HIS A 197 -6.60 3.36 13.54
N ILE A 198 -7.13 4.09 14.51
CA ILE A 198 -7.80 3.52 15.69
C ILE A 198 -9.10 2.84 15.24
N TRP A 199 -9.38 1.65 15.74
CA TRP A 199 -10.65 0.98 15.50
C TRP A 199 -11.78 1.48 16.41
N ALA A 200 -13.04 1.24 16.04
CA ALA A 200 -14.18 1.44 16.93
C ALA A 200 -14.41 0.23 17.85
N GLY A 201 -13.53 -0.78 17.80
CA GLY A 201 -13.54 -2.00 18.58
C GLY A 201 -13.25 -3.24 17.74
N PRO A 202 -12.96 -4.39 18.38
CA PRO A 202 -12.53 -5.61 17.71
C PRO A 202 -13.60 -6.28 16.83
N GLN A 203 -14.86 -5.85 16.94
CA GLN A 203 -15.99 -6.32 16.11
C GLN A 203 -16.40 -5.30 15.04
N SER A 204 -15.66 -4.18 14.92
CA SER A 204 -15.92 -3.16 13.90
C SER A 204 -15.34 -3.57 12.54
N HIS A 205 -15.49 -2.71 11.56
CA HIS A 205 -14.87 -2.80 10.25
C HIS A 205 -14.60 -1.41 9.71
N THR A 206 -13.84 -1.29 8.62
CA THR A 206 -13.51 -0.03 7.98
C THR A 206 -14.16 0.07 6.58
N ALA A 207 -14.03 1.23 5.95
CA ALA A 207 -14.40 1.40 4.54
C ALA A 207 -13.34 0.86 3.55
N GLY A 208 -12.13 0.55 4.05
CA GLY A 208 -10.99 0.07 3.24
C GLY A 208 -9.64 0.20 3.95
N CYS A 209 -9.60 0.86 5.10
CA CYS A 209 -8.43 0.99 5.95
C CYS A 209 -8.16 -0.30 6.74
N THR A 210 -7.07 -0.29 7.52
CA THR A 210 -6.78 -1.30 8.53
C THR A 210 -6.74 -0.61 9.89
N ALA A 211 -7.50 -1.11 10.86
CA ALA A 211 -7.65 -0.46 12.15
C ALA A 211 -7.45 -1.43 13.33
N PHE A 212 -6.94 -0.92 14.43
CA PHE A 212 -6.63 -1.70 15.62
C PHE A 212 -6.57 -0.83 16.89
N ASP A 213 -6.22 -1.44 18.01
CA ASP A 213 -6.17 -0.79 19.31
C ASP A 213 -5.27 0.46 19.31
N GLU A 214 -5.74 1.51 19.99
CA GLU A 214 -5.06 2.80 20.05
C GLU A 214 -3.66 2.70 20.67
N ALA A 215 -3.50 1.97 21.77
CA ALA A 215 -2.19 1.87 22.43
C ALA A 215 -1.16 1.19 21.50
N LYS A 216 -1.59 0.17 20.76
CA LYS A 216 -0.76 -0.49 19.74
C LYS A 216 -0.42 0.44 18.58
N LEU A 217 -1.37 1.25 18.12
CA LEU A 217 -1.12 2.21 17.05
C LEU A 217 -0.14 3.32 17.47
N ARG A 218 -0.30 3.85 18.69
CA ARG A 218 0.64 4.83 19.26
C ARG A 218 2.06 4.25 19.40
N TYR A 219 2.15 3.00 19.86
CA TYR A 219 3.44 2.28 19.90
C TYR A 219 4.04 2.14 18.50
N LEU A 220 3.25 1.70 17.54
CA LEU A 220 3.68 1.57 16.15
C LEU A 220 4.19 2.90 15.58
N MET A 221 3.45 4.00 15.76
CA MET A 221 3.86 5.32 15.26
C MET A 221 5.18 5.79 15.86
N ALA A 222 5.43 5.51 17.15
CA ALA A 222 6.71 5.86 17.81
C ALA A 222 7.87 4.96 17.35
N TRP A 223 7.58 3.71 16.97
CA TRP A 223 8.57 2.75 16.50
C TRP A 223 8.96 2.97 15.04
N LEU A 224 8.04 3.39 14.18
CA LEU A 224 8.30 3.61 12.76
C LEU A 224 9.39 4.67 12.53
N ASP A 225 10.37 4.31 11.70
CA ASP A 225 11.53 5.11 11.36
C ASP A 225 11.66 5.24 9.85
N PRO A 226 11.56 6.45 9.27
CA PRO A 226 11.63 6.63 7.82
C PRO A 226 12.98 6.17 7.22
N GLU A 227 14.08 6.24 8.00
CA GLU A 227 15.39 5.76 7.56
C GLU A 227 15.41 4.24 7.37
N LYS A 228 14.56 3.51 8.12
CA LYS A 228 14.38 2.05 8.05
C LYS A 228 13.41 1.61 6.95
N ARG A 229 12.87 2.55 6.18
CA ARG A 229 11.96 2.28 5.04
C ARG A 229 10.82 1.33 5.43
N PRO A 230 9.99 1.72 6.41
CA PRO A 230 8.94 0.85 6.92
C PRO A 230 7.89 0.52 5.86
N LEU A 231 7.44 -0.73 5.87
CA LEU A 231 6.42 -1.22 4.94
C LEU A 231 5.27 -1.90 5.67
N LEU A 232 4.07 -1.74 5.14
CA LEU A 232 2.93 -2.62 5.39
C LEU A 232 2.99 -3.78 4.39
N VAL A 233 2.93 -5.02 4.88
CA VAL A 233 2.65 -6.22 4.11
C VAL A 233 1.28 -6.72 4.55
N GLN A 234 0.28 -6.67 3.67
CA GLN A 234 -1.09 -7.09 3.99
C GLN A 234 -1.55 -8.15 2.98
N LEU A 235 -1.81 -9.36 3.45
CA LEU A 235 -2.11 -10.52 2.61
C LEU A 235 -3.12 -11.44 3.29
N THR A 236 -3.75 -12.35 2.53
CA THR A 236 -4.37 -13.52 3.15
C THR A 236 -3.30 -14.44 3.74
N ALA A 237 -3.64 -15.27 4.71
CA ALA A 237 -2.71 -16.24 5.30
C ALA A 237 -2.14 -17.19 4.23
N ASN A 238 -2.96 -17.60 3.27
CA ASN A 238 -2.54 -18.46 2.16
C ASN A 238 -1.55 -17.74 1.22
N ASP A 239 -1.85 -16.49 0.82
CA ASP A 239 -0.94 -15.73 -0.04
C ASP A 239 0.36 -15.38 0.68
N TYR A 240 0.29 -15.08 1.99
CA TYR A 240 1.49 -14.86 2.79
C TYR A 240 2.39 -16.11 2.79
N ALA A 241 1.84 -17.29 3.05
CA ALA A 241 2.59 -18.55 3.04
C ALA A 241 3.22 -18.83 1.66
N THR A 242 2.48 -18.60 0.58
CA THR A 242 2.92 -18.81 -0.80
C THR A 242 4.02 -17.83 -1.22
N LEU A 243 3.89 -16.55 -0.84
CA LEU A 243 4.80 -15.49 -1.26
C LEU A 243 5.99 -15.30 -0.33
N ARG A 244 5.94 -15.87 0.89
CA ARG A 244 6.94 -15.68 1.95
C ARG A 244 8.36 -15.90 1.46
N VAL A 245 8.63 -17.03 0.80
CA VAL A 245 9.98 -17.35 0.31
C VAL A 245 10.38 -16.42 -0.82
N ARG A 246 9.48 -16.22 -1.80
CA ARG A 246 9.73 -15.37 -2.97
C ARG A 246 9.99 -13.92 -2.61
N TRP A 247 9.28 -13.40 -1.61
CA TRP A 247 9.38 -12.01 -1.16
C TRP A 247 10.31 -11.83 0.04
N LYS A 248 10.94 -12.91 0.52
CA LYS A 248 11.83 -12.91 1.69
C LYS A 248 11.15 -12.30 2.94
N LEU A 249 9.89 -12.63 3.16
CA LEU A 249 9.13 -12.22 4.34
C LEU A 249 9.54 -13.02 5.58
N PRO A 250 9.26 -12.49 6.80
CA PRO A 250 9.50 -13.21 8.05
C PRO A 250 8.79 -14.54 8.14
#